data_52c17682e548c418ba7a4eecc604e446
#
_entry.id   52c17682e548c418ba7a4eecc604e446
#
_cell.length_a   1.000
_cell.length_b   1.000
_cell.length_c   1.000
_cell.angle_alpha   90.00
_cell.angle_beta   90.00
_cell.angle_gamma   90.00
#
_symmetry.space_group_name_H-M   'P 1'
#
loop_
_entity.id
_entity.type
_entity.pdbx_description
1 polymer ?
#
loop_
_entity_poly.entity_id
_entity_poly.type
_entity_poly.pdbx_seq_one_letter_code
_entity_poly.pdbx_strand_id
1 'polypeptide(L)'
;MKSYILIFLIFFISHNNVAHCQSETPVFPFSLRPLTPGPVALSLGGTSIVNMDDPLFAIQNPAKLPLITTPQVTFGFYSAVLKEISNSDKDRFSGTDGPNINEFKINFMGFNCPFQFLSMNMAAAISYYPLYSFERSISFQQKDENEMTDNRQWQLHQEGYMSAISIAYGIQFHPDWSFGFSWNFFQDNLFDNQLKQETLMDGYRANLVHFDENYRQFISHEYRGNNFNLGLLWHISKCLKAGAVIQTRLNNMITSQITEIHGFNGNTPVPSPINSDNDNLEIPMSWGIGFRYLLFDNWKLLMDFREIQWEKLRYKNSDETTQYISGISETNEKLDVHMFYFGSVYQSKHVMKFFAPVFRMGFSCCTDRGMIHPEPDTSIGFGLGLVGKNLDVNIGYQYQRYEDISQKTTQAGTLQNHIRNNVIEVSLTYRFKK
;
A
#
# COMPACT_ATOMS: atom_id res chain seq x y z
N MET A 1 45.94 -52.83 16.74
CA MET A 1 45.50 -52.48 15.38
C MET A 1 44.00 -52.69 15.09
N LYS A 2 43.30 -53.54 15.81
CA LYS A 2 41.86 -53.80 15.54
C LYS A 2 40.90 -52.76 16.15
N SER A 3 41.31 -52.02 17.16
CA SER A 3 40.44 -51.02 17.81
C SER A 3 40.32 -49.67 17.06
N TYR A 4 41.29 -49.30 16.25
CA TYR A 4 41.29 -48.03 15.50
C TYR A 4 40.43 -48.08 14.22
N ILE A 5 40.21 -49.27 13.68
CA ILE A 5 39.35 -49.47 12.49
C ILE A 5 37.87 -49.31 12.86
N LEU A 6 37.49 -49.71 14.08
CA LEU A 6 36.10 -49.59 14.56
C LEU A 6 35.73 -48.12 14.83
N ILE A 7 36.66 -47.30 15.34
CA ILE A 7 36.44 -45.86 15.60
C ILE A 7 36.35 -45.09 14.26
N PHE A 8 37.12 -45.49 13.25
CA PHE A 8 37.07 -44.87 11.93
C PHE A 8 35.77 -45.21 11.17
N LEU A 9 35.21 -46.42 11.38
CA LEU A 9 33.92 -46.79 10.80
C LEU A 9 32.72 -46.10 11.49
N ILE A 10 32.80 -45.86 12.80
CA ILE A 10 31.77 -45.11 13.54
C ILE A 10 31.81 -43.63 13.15
N PHE A 11 32.98 -43.06 12.86
CA PHE A 11 33.10 -41.66 12.39
C PHE A 11 32.59 -41.49 10.96
N PHE A 12 32.60 -42.53 10.12
CA PHE A 12 32.07 -42.45 8.75
C PHE A 12 30.55 -42.65 8.68
N ILE A 13 29.93 -43.29 9.70
CA ILE A 13 28.48 -43.51 9.77
C ILE A 13 27.77 -42.30 10.40
N SER A 14 28.48 -41.47 11.18
CA SER A 14 27.89 -40.29 11.82
C SER A 14 27.86 -39.01 10.93
N HIS A 15 28.39 -39.10 9.70
CA HIS A 15 28.36 -38.01 8.73
C HIS A 15 27.49 -38.32 7.51
N ASN A 16 26.42 -39.08 7.70
CA ASN A 16 25.29 -38.93 6.80
C ASN A 16 24.62 -37.61 7.12
N ASN A 17 25.22 -36.52 6.61
CA ASN A 17 24.47 -35.33 6.30
C ASN A 17 23.41 -35.78 5.31
N VAL A 18 22.21 -36.02 5.82
CA VAL A 18 21.01 -35.91 5.03
C VAL A 18 21.08 -34.47 4.54
N ALA A 19 21.53 -34.28 3.31
CA ALA A 19 21.30 -33.03 2.62
C ALA A 19 19.78 -32.90 2.60
N HIS A 20 19.23 -32.17 3.56
CA HIS A 20 17.92 -31.58 3.40
C HIS A 20 18.09 -30.71 2.16
N CYS A 21 17.68 -31.24 1.03
CA CYS A 21 17.34 -30.43 -0.11
C CYS A 21 16.19 -29.55 0.37
N GLN A 22 16.54 -28.43 1.00
CA GLN A 22 15.58 -27.36 1.21
C GLN A 22 15.19 -26.95 -0.19
N SER A 23 14.01 -27.36 -0.62
CA SER A 23 13.36 -26.76 -1.76
C SER A 23 13.24 -25.28 -1.37
N GLU A 24 14.06 -24.44 -2.00
CA GLU A 24 13.98 -22.99 -1.79
C GLU A 24 12.61 -22.56 -2.34
N THR A 25 11.59 -22.63 -1.48
CA THR A 25 10.30 -22.01 -1.78
C THR A 25 10.54 -20.51 -1.88
N PRO A 26 10.17 -19.88 -2.99
CA PRO A 26 10.33 -18.45 -3.15
C PRO A 26 9.58 -17.74 -2.02
N VAL A 27 10.28 -16.90 -1.26
CA VAL A 27 9.66 -16.04 -0.26
C VAL A 27 9.20 -14.77 -0.97
N PHE A 28 7.90 -14.61 -1.11
CA PHE A 28 7.32 -13.41 -1.69
C PHE A 28 7.04 -12.40 -0.59
N PRO A 29 7.65 -11.18 -0.64
CA PRO A 29 7.26 -10.12 0.25
C PRO A 29 5.83 -9.72 -0.04
N PHE A 30 5.04 -9.47 1.00
CA PHE A 30 3.71 -8.92 0.79
C PHE A 30 3.80 -7.47 0.30
N SER A 31 2.96 -7.13 -0.65
CA SER A 31 2.89 -5.77 -1.20
C SER A 31 2.18 -4.85 -0.21
N LEU A 32 2.83 -3.76 0.19
CA LEU A 32 2.22 -2.64 0.91
C LEU A 32 2.10 -1.46 -0.04
N ARG A 33 1.09 -1.47 -0.90
CA ARG A 33 0.86 -0.38 -1.84
C ARG A 33 0.00 0.71 -1.21
N PRO A 34 0.55 1.91 -0.93
CA PRO A 34 -0.23 3.03 -0.42
C PRO A 34 -1.32 3.42 -1.42
N LEU A 35 -2.53 3.64 -0.93
CA LEU A 35 -3.64 4.14 -1.72
C LEU A 35 -3.74 5.66 -1.60
N THR A 36 -3.98 6.34 -2.72
CA THR A 36 -4.27 7.77 -2.70
C THR A 36 -5.75 7.94 -2.38
N PRO A 37 -6.11 8.55 -1.25
CA PRO A 37 -7.50 8.65 -0.85
C PRO A 37 -8.22 9.74 -1.66
N GLY A 38 -9.24 9.33 -2.41
CA GLY A 38 -10.21 10.19 -3.05
C GLY A 38 -9.83 10.74 -4.43
N PRO A 39 -10.84 10.97 -5.28
CA PRO A 39 -10.67 11.33 -6.68
C PRO A 39 -10.01 12.70 -6.86
N VAL A 40 -10.15 13.59 -5.88
CA VAL A 40 -9.54 14.92 -5.93
C VAL A 40 -8.05 14.84 -5.75
N ALA A 41 -7.56 14.15 -4.71
CA ALA A 41 -6.13 13.95 -4.49
C ALA A 41 -5.53 13.10 -5.61
N LEU A 42 -6.22 12.03 -6.05
CA LEU A 42 -5.83 11.17 -7.15
C LEU A 42 -5.56 11.98 -8.44
N SER A 43 -6.49 12.84 -8.81
CA SER A 43 -6.39 13.70 -10.00
C SER A 43 -5.30 14.76 -9.92
N LEU A 44 -4.85 15.10 -8.71
CA LEU A 44 -3.80 16.07 -8.42
C LEU A 44 -2.43 15.41 -8.16
N GLY A 45 -2.25 14.17 -8.63
CA GLY A 45 -1.02 13.41 -8.45
C GLY A 45 -0.78 12.97 -7.00
N GLY A 46 -1.71 13.22 -6.05
CA GLY A 46 -1.57 12.93 -4.62
C GLY A 46 -1.51 14.16 -3.72
N THR A 47 -1.48 15.39 -4.27
CA THR A 47 -1.49 16.60 -3.45
C THR A 47 -2.77 16.70 -2.62
N SER A 48 -2.62 16.84 -1.30
CA SER A 48 -3.75 16.76 -0.37
C SER A 48 -3.58 17.54 0.92
N ILE A 49 -2.35 17.94 1.30
CA ILE A 49 -2.06 18.54 2.62
C ILE A 49 -2.78 19.88 2.81
N VAL A 50 -2.80 20.73 1.79
CA VAL A 50 -3.38 22.08 1.84
C VAL A 50 -4.63 22.23 0.96
N ASN A 51 -4.94 21.20 0.15
CA ASN A 51 -6.10 21.24 -0.73
C ASN A 51 -7.40 21.21 0.08
N MET A 52 -8.27 22.22 -0.16
CA MET A 52 -9.56 22.39 0.54
C MET A 52 -10.75 21.84 -0.26
N ASP A 53 -10.51 21.44 -1.51
CA ASP A 53 -11.58 20.98 -2.40
C ASP A 53 -11.91 19.49 -2.21
N ASP A 54 -11.19 18.81 -1.32
CA ASP A 54 -11.34 17.39 -1.01
C ASP A 54 -12.02 17.21 0.35
N PRO A 55 -13.16 16.52 0.45
CA PRO A 55 -13.85 16.29 1.72
C PRO A 55 -13.17 15.29 2.66
N LEU A 56 -12.02 14.69 2.25
CA LEU A 56 -11.26 13.69 3.01
C LEU A 56 -10.32 14.33 4.06
N PHE A 57 -10.77 15.35 4.74
CA PHE A 57 -9.95 16.15 5.65
C PHE A 57 -9.36 15.33 6.80
N ALA A 58 -10.16 14.44 7.39
CA ALA A 58 -9.75 13.64 8.54
C ALA A 58 -8.51 12.78 8.27
N ILE A 59 -8.38 12.31 7.03
CA ILE A 59 -7.32 11.39 6.62
C ILE A 59 -6.08 12.15 6.16
N GLN A 60 -6.29 13.17 5.33
CA GLN A 60 -5.20 13.84 4.64
C GLN A 60 -4.50 14.88 5.52
N ASN A 61 -5.28 15.77 6.15
CA ASN A 61 -4.83 16.73 7.12
C ASN A 61 -6.03 17.23 7.96
N PRO A 62 -6.17 16.76 9.21
CA PRO A 62 -7.30 17.10 10.06
C PRO A 62 -7.39 18.59 10.41
N ALA A 63 -6.32 19.38 10.24
CA ALA A 63 -6.35 20.82 10.44
C ALA A 63 -7.24 21.58 9.42
N LYS A 64 -7.67 20.93 8.34
CA LYS A 64 -8.63 21.47 7.38
C LYS A 64 -10.08 21.42 7.86
N LEU A 65 -10.40 20.54 8.80
CA LEU A 65 -11.75 20.29 9.32
C LEU A 65 -12.50 21.57 9.76
N PRO A 66 -11.92 22.46 10.57
CA PRO A 66 -12.65 23.64 11.07
C PRO A 66 -13.01 24.65 9.98
N LEU A 67 -12.51 24.47 8.77
CA LEU A 67 -12.83 25.34 7.63
C LEU A 67 -14.09 24.89 6.85
N ILE A 68 -14.67 23.77 7.24
CA ILE A 68 -15.97 23.31 6.74
C ILE A 68 -17.08 24.20 7.32
N THR A 69 -18.02 24.61 6.51
CA THR A 69 -19.10 25.53 6.94
C THR A 69 -20.44 24.83 7.18
N THR A 70 -20.63 23.64 6.62
CA THR A 70 -21.88 22.88 6.70
C THR A 70 -21.59 21.41 6.95
N PRO A 71 -22.44 20.67 7.70
CA PRO A 71 -22.29 19.23 7.81
C PRO A 71 -22.36 18.57 6.42
N GLN A 72 -21.54 17.54 6.22
CA GLN A 72 -21.46 16.85 4.93
C GLN A 72 -21.19 15.36 5.09
N VAL A 73 -21.73 14.58 4.17
CA VAL A 73 -21.45 13.15 4.01
C VAL A 73 -20.83 12.91 2.64
N THR A 74 -19.83 12.05 2.60
CA THR A 74 -19.14 11.70 1.34
C THR A 74 -19.02 10.21 1.22
N PHE A 75 -19.22 9.73 -0.02
CA PHE A 75 -18.96 8.36 -0.44
C PHE A 75 -18.00 8.37 -1.62
N GLY A 76 -17.04 7.47 -1.60
CA GLY A 76 -16.07 7.28 -2.67
C GLY A 76 -16.06 5.84 -3.18
N PHE A 77 -15.91 5.69 -4.49
CA PHE A 77 -15.80 4.42 -5.19
C PHE A 77 -14.47 4.40 -5.92
N TYR A 78 -13.81 3.25 -5.86
CA TYR A 78 -12.52 3.01 -6.48
C TYR A 78 -12.65 1.87 -7.49
N SER A 79 -12.03 2.06 -8.64
CA SER A 79 -11.83 1.00 -9.62
C SER A 79 -10.40 1.08 -10.14
N ALA A 80 -9.72 -0.04 -10.20
CA ALA A 80 -8.37 -0.11 -10.76
C ALA A 80 -8.18 -1.31 -11.66
N VAL A 81 -7.29 -1.14 -12.63
CA VAL A 81 -6.76 -2.23 -13.46
C VAL A 81 -5.25 -2.26 -13.26
N LEU A 82 -4.79 -3.26 -12.51
CA LEU A 82 -3.38 -3.50 -12.24
C LEU A 82 -2.85 -4.56 -13.20
N LYS A 83 -1.73 -4.26 -13.86
CA LYS A 83 -0.96 -5.22 -14.65
C LYS A 83 0.45 -5.30 -14.11
N GLU A 84 0.90 -6.51 -13.78
CA GLU A 84 2.25 -6.80 -13.33
C GLU A 84 2.96 -7.66 -14.38
N ILE A 85 4.16 -7.24 -14.80
CA ILE A 85 5.01 -7.94 -15.75
C ILE A 85 6.31 -8.26 -15.04
N SER A 86 6.60 -9.55 -14.88
CA SER A 86 7.81 -10.01 -14.22
C SER A 86 8.91 -10.27 -15.21
N ASN A 87 10.10 -9.72 -14.98
CA ASN A 87 11.32 -9.96 -15.73
C ASN A 87 12.41 -10.52 -14.82
N SER A 88 13.29 -11.34 -15.35
CA SER A 88 14.43 -11.88 -14.59
C SER A 88 15.74 -11.41 -15.18
N ASP A 89 16.74 -11.23 -14.33
CA ASP A 89 18.13 -10.93 -14.70
C ASP A 89 18.92 -12.17 -15.09
N LYS A 90 18.37 -13.37 -14.89
CA LYS A 90 18.99 -14.66 -15.26
C LYS A 90 18.02 -15.57 -15.98
N ASP A 91 18.56 -16.45 -16.83
CA ASP A 91 17.80 -17.42 -17.62
C ASP A 91 17.03 -18.47 -16.79
N ARG A 92 17.24 -18.52 -15.48
CA ARG A 92 16.55 -19.44 -14.58
C ARG A 92 15.07 -19.10 -14.35
N PHE A 93 14.73 -17.82 -14.43
CA PHE A 93 13.36 -17.38 -14.35
C PHE A 93 12.92 -16.82 -15.68
N SER A 94 11.83 -17.29 -16.19
CA SER A 94 11.15 -16.71 -17.33
C SER A 94 9.91 -16.02 -16.80
N GLY A 95 9.92 -14.70 -16.79
CA GLY A 95 8.75 -13.90 -16.41
C GLY A 95 7.63 -14.10 -17.41
N THR A 96 6.41 -14.12 -16.93
CA THR A 96 5.20 -14.10 -17.76
C THR A 96 4.36 -12.89 -17.39
N ASP A 97 3.56 -12.41 -18.31
CA ASP A 97 2.53 -11.41 -18.01
C ASP A 97 1.56 -12.01 -16.98
N GLY A 98 1.51 -11.45 -15.78
CA GLY A 98 0.50 -11.80 -14.80
C GLY A 98 -0.91 -11.45 -15.32
N PRO A 99 -1.96 -12.09 -14.79
CA PRO A 99 -3.33 -11.72 -15.14
C PRO A 99 -3.61 -10.28 -14.70
N ASN A 100 -4.46 -9.58 -15.47
CA ASN A 100 -4.94 -8.27 -15.03
C ASN A 100 -5.81 -8.41 -13.79
N ILE A 101 -5.47 -7.67 -12.73
CA ILE A 101 -6.32 -7.57 -11.54
C ILE A 101 -7.29 -6.43 -11.76
N ASN A 102 -8.59 -6.73 -11.67
CA ASN A 102 -9.65 -5.74 -11.74
C ASN A 102 -10.25 -5.56 -10.37
N GLU A 103 -10.05 -4.39 -9.78
CA GLU A 103 -10.58 -4.04 -8.47
C GLU A 103 -11.79 -3.13 -8.60
N PHE A 104 -12.82 -3.34 -7.77
CA PHE A 104 -13.91 -2.39 -7.57
C PHE A 104 -14.38 -2.43 -6.13
N LYS A 105 -14.40 -1.29 -5.45
CA LYS A 105 -14.79 -1.21 -4.04
C LYS A 105 -15.27 0.17 -3.62
N ILE A 106 -15.91 0.23 -2.45
CA ILE A 106 -16.08 1.47 -1.72
C ILE A 106 -14.72 1.84 -1.12
N ASN A 107 -14.14 2.94 -1.59
CA ASN A 107 -12.82 3.40 -1.15
C ASN A 107 -12.88 4.34 0.05
N PHE A 108 -14.04 4.96 0.27
CA PHE A 108 -14.14 5.98 1.28
C PHE A 108 -15.60 6.23 1.69
N MET A 109 -15.79 6.39 2.98
CA MET A 109 -17.03 6.95 3.54
C MET A 109 -16.67 7.91 4.66
N GLY A 110 -17.35 9.06 4.74
CA GLY A 110 -17.06 10.02 5.80
C GLY A 110 -18.21 10.96 6.09
N PHE A 111 -18.30 11.34 7.35
CA PHE A 111 -19.20 12.37 7.85
C PHE A 111 -18.40 13.42 8.59
N ASN A 112 -18.60 14.68 8.21
CA ASN A 112 -17.95 15.85 8.82
C ASN A 112 -19.01 16.77 9.41
N CYS A 113 -18.84 17.20 10.64
CA CYS A 113 -19.78 18.05 11.37
C CYS A 113 -19.06 19.27 11.95
N PRO A 114 -19.23 20.46 11.34
CA PRO A 114 -18.70 21.70 11.87
C PRO A 114 -19.60 22.25 13.01
N PHE A 115 -18.97 22.88 13.99
CA PHE A 115 -19.63 23.60 15.06
C PHE A 115 -18.77 24.78 15.55
N GLN A 116 -19.35 25.66 16.35
CA GLN A 116 -18.63 26.77 16.96
C GLN A 116 -18.72 26.66 18.49
N PHE A 117 -17.60 26.86 19.15
CA PHE A 117 -17.51 26.93 20.60
C PHE A 117 -16.48 28.01 20.98
N LEU A 118 -16.82 28.85 21.96
CA LEU A 118 -15.99 30.00 22.40
C LEU A 118 -15.50 30.88 21.23
N SER A 119 -16.35 31.15 20.26
CA SER A 119 -16.06 31.92 19.03
C SER A 119 -14.98 31.29 18.14
N MET A 120 -14.58 30.07 18.39
CA MET A 120 -13.66 29.30 17.55
C MET A 120 -14.43 28.37 16.63
N ASN A 121 -13.98 28.26 15.39
CA ASN A 121 -14.50 27.26 14.44
C ASN A 121 -13.88 25.90 14.76
N MET A 122 -14.72 24.91 14.90
CA MET A 122 -14.33 23.54 15.19
C MET A 122 -15.09 22.57 14.28
N ALA A 123 -14.55 21.38 14.07
CA ALA A 123 -15.30 20.30 13.46
C ALA A 123 -14.82 18.95 13.97
N ALA A 124 -15.77 18.01 14.02
CA ALA A 124 -15.52 16.59 14.23
C ALA A 124 -15.83 15.79 12.96
N ALA A 125 -15.13 14.68 12.77
CA ALA A 125 -15.37 13.81 11.65
C ALA A 125 -15.23 12.35 12.06
N ILE A 126 -15.96 11.49 11.35
CA ILE A 126 -15.74 10.04 11.34
C ILE A 126 -15.63 9.61 9.90
N SER A 127 -14.65 8.73 9.60
CA SER A 127 -14.45 8.25 8.24
C SER A 127 -13.89 6.84 8.24
N TYR A 128 -14.21 6.11 7.17
CA TYR A 128 -13.61 4.83 6.78
C TYR A 128 -12.78 5.02 5.52
N TYR A 129 -11.61 4.40 5.47
CA TYR A 129 -10.76 4.39 4.29
C TYR A 129 -9.73 3.24 4.31
N PRO A 130 -9.43 2.61 3.17
CA PRO A 130 -8.29 1.72 3.02
C PRO A 130 -7.01 2.55 2.84
N LEU A 131 -5.98 2.21 3.62
CA LEU A 131 -4.68 2.90 3.60
C LEU A 131 -3.69 2.21 2.67
N TYR A 132 -3.68 0.87 2.68
CA TYR A 132 -2.83 0.03 1.85
C TYR A 132 -3.64 -1.04 1.15
N SER A 133 -3.23 -1.39 -0.07
CA SER A 133 -3.72 -2.53 -0.84
C SER A 133 -2.64 -3.61 -0.86
N PHE A 134 -3.06 -4.85 -0.71
CA PHE A 134 -2.22 -6.03 -0.87
C PHE A 134 -2.40 -6.71 -2.23
N GLU A 135 -3.30 -6.19 -3.07
CA GLU A 135 -3.64 -6.77 -4.37
C GLU A 135 -2.41 -6.95 -5.26
N ARG A 136 -2.13 -8.20 -5.58
CA ARG A 136 -1.00 -8.60 -6.41
C ARG A 136 -1.27 -9.93 -7.11
N SER A 137 -0.78 -10.09 -8.33
CA SER A 137 -0.78 -11.37 -9.02
C SER A 137 0.46 -11.52 -9.88
N ILE A 138 1.27 -12.53 -9.58
CA ILE A 138 2.52 -12.80 -10.26
C ILE A 138 2.46 -14.23 -10.81
N SER A 139 3.00 -14.41 -12.02
CA SER A 139 3.22 -15.73 -12.61
C SER A 139 4.61 -15.77 -13.24
N PHE A 140 5.37 -16.84 -12.99
CA PHE A 140 6.68 -17.03 -13.60
C PHE A 140 7.05 -18.51 -13.68
N GLN A 141 7.96 -18.82 -14.60
CA GLN A 141 8.56 -20.15 -14.73
C GLN A 141 9.95 -20.14 -14.14
N GLN A 142 10.26 -21.19 -13.38
CA GLN A 142 11.59 -21.45 -12.83
C GLN A 142 12.19 -22.68 -13.51
N LYS A 143 13.44 -22.57 -14.00
CA LYS A 143 14.23 -23.64 -14.58
C LYS A 143 15.50 -23.83 -13.76
N ASP A 144 15.97 -25.06 -13.57
CA ASP A 144 17.25 -25.32 -12.93
C ASP A 144 18.39 -25.34 -13.95
N GLU A 145 19.52 -24.63 -13.67
CA GLU A 145 20.66 -24.55 -14.60
C GLU A 145 21.38 -25.88 -14.78
N ASN A 146 21.42 -26.72 -13.76
CA ASN A 146 22.19 -27.95 -13.77
C ASN A 146 21.42 -29.15 -14.32
N GLU A 147 20.12 -28.99 -14.49
CA GLU A 147 19.25 -30.10 -14.91
C GLU A 147 18.30 -29.60 -16.02
N MET A 148 18.62 -29.94 -17.25
CA MET A 148 17.82 -29.57 -18.46
C MET A 148 16.33 -29.93 -18.38
N THR A 149 15.86 -30.40 -17.27
CA THR A 149 14.58 -31.09 -17.13
C THR A 149 13.68 -30.60 -16.01
N ASP A 150 14.17 -29.73 -15.11
CA ASP A 150 13.30 -29.14 -14.07
C ASP A 150 12.57 -27.92 -14.60
N ASN A 151 11.26 -27.97 -14.58
CA ASN A 151 10.38 -26.86 -14.98
C ASN A 151 9.28 -26.70 -13.95
N ARG A 152 9.23 -25.57 -13.29
CA ARG A 152 8.21 -25.22 -12.28
C ARG A 152 7.50 -23.95 -12.68
N GLN A 153 6.17 -24.01 -12.73
CA GLN A 153 5.29 -22.87 -12.91
C GLN A 153 4.82 -22.39 -11.55
N TRP A 154 5.15 -21.15 -11.21
CA TRP A 154 4.69 -20.49 -9.99
C TRP A 154 3.59 -19.50 -10.28
N GLN A 155 2.60 -19.44 -9.40
CA GLN A 155 1.53 -18.44 -9.39
C GLN A 155 1.37 -17.95 -7.96
N LEU A 156 1.39 -16.63 -7.79
CA LEU A 156 1.12 -15.96 -6.55
C LEU A 156 -0.08 -15.05 -6.74
N HIS A 157 -1.05 -15.17 -5.86
CA HIS A 157 -2.17 -14.25 -5.77
C HIS A 157 -2.28 -13.71 -4.34
N GLN A 158 -2.29 -12.39 -4.21
CA GLN A 158 -2.50 -11.70 -2.95
C GLN A 158 -3.72 -10.80 -3.09
N GLU A 159 -4.57 -10.79 -2.07
CA GLU A 159 -5.76 -9.95 -1.99
C GLU A 159 -5.94 -9.36 -0.59
N GLY A 160 -6.65 -8.23 -0.52
CA GLY A 160 -7.03 -7.60 0.74
C GLY A 160 -6.47 -6.20 0.93
N TYR A 161 -6.81 -5.62 2.07
CA TYR A 161 -6.54 -4.22 2.38
C TYR A 161 -6.21 -4.03 3.85
N MET A 162 -5.48 -2.95 4.13
CA MET A 162 -5.35 -2.42 5.47
C MET A 162 -6.19 -1.14 5.56
N SER A 163 -7.32 -1.23 6.25
CA SER A 163 -8.34 -0.18 6.31
C SER A 163 -8.50 0.37 7.72
N ALA A 164 -8.80 1.64 7.83
CA ALA A 164 -8.99 2.31 9.12
C ALA A 164 -10.37 2.97 9.25
N ILE A 165 -10.90 2.95 10.47
CA ILE A 165 -11.88 3.93 10.92
C ILE A 165 -11.13 5.05 11.60
N SER A 166 -11.39 6.28 11.19
CA SER A 166 -10.77 7.48 11.75
C SER A 166 -11.79 8.35 12.46
N ILE A 167 -11.49 8.74 13.70
CA ILE A 167 -12.20 9.79 14.42
C ILE A 167 -11.29 11.00 14.47
N ALA A 168 -11.78 12.13 13.96
CA ALA A 168 -10.95 13.31 13.82
C ALA A 168 -11.62 14.55 14.42
N TYR A 169 -10.78 15.47 14.85
CA TYR A 169 -11.17 16.75 15.40
C TYR A 169 -10.22 17.84 14.91
N GLY A 170 -10.78 19.02 14.60
CA GLY A 170 -10.01 20.17 14.21
C GLY A 170 -10.52 21.44 14.86
N ILE A 171 -9.61 22.39 15.10
CA ILE A 171 -9.87 23.70 15.69
C ILE A 171 -9.11 24.78 14.92
N GLN A 172 -9.81 25.89 14.63
CA GLN A 172 -9.21 27.14 14.17
C GLN A 172 -9.10 28.08 15.37
N PHE A 173 -7.93 28.09 16.00
CA PHE A 173 -7.66 28.89 17.20
C PHE A 173 -7.25 30.35 16.87
N HIS A 174 -6.87 30.61 15.62
CA HIS A 174 -6.58 31.93 15.07
C HIS A 174 -7.10 32.01 13.64
N PRO A 175 -7.50 33.17 13.11
CA PRO A 175 -7.96 33.27 11.72
C PRO A 175 -7.01 32.69 10.68
N ASP A 176 -5.71 32.73 10.96
CA ASP A 176 -4.67 32.23 10.06
C ASP A 176 -4.18 30.82 10.41
N TRP A 177 -4.54 30.27 11.58
CA TRP A 177 -4.00 29.02 12.07
C TRP A 177 -5.08 28.03 12.47
N SER A 178 -4.94 26.81 11.98
CA SER A 178 -5.77 25.68 12.38
C SER A 178 -4.88 24.49 12.76
N PHE A 179 -5.34 23.73 13.74
CA PHE A 179 -4.75 22.47 14.16
C PHE A 179 -5.80 21.38 14.13
N GLY A 180 -5.36 20.15 13.93
CA GLY A 180 -6.26 19.00 13.99
C GLY A 180 -5.52 17.72 14.31
N PHE A 181 -6.26 16.75 14.80
CA PHE A 181 -5.78 15.40 15.00
C PHE A 181 -6.82 14.40 14.52
N SER A 182 -6.37 13.20 14.15
CA SER A 182 -7.23 12.05 13.93
C SER A 182 -6.64 10.82 14.62
N TRP A 183 -7.52 9.99 15.10
CA TRP A 183 -7.20 8.69 15.67
C TRP A 183 -7.75 7.61 14.73
N ASN A 184 -6.85 6.77 14.23
CA ASN A 184 -7.15 5.76 13.23
C ASN A 184 -7.09 4.38 13.88
N PHE A 185 -8.15 3.60 13.72
CA PHE A 185 -8.31 2.26 14.23
C PHE A 185 -8.30 1.27 13.09
N PHE A 186 -7.43 0.29 13.17
CA PHE A 186 -7.35 -0.84 12.25
C PHE A 186 -7.88 -2.06 12.99
N GLN A 187 -8.98 -2.63 12.52
CA GLN A 187 -9.66 -3.75 13.16
C GLN A 187 -10.16 -4.71 12.08
N ASP A 188 -9.76 -5.98 12.18
CA ASP A 188 -10.16 -7.06 11.28
C ASP A 188 -11.68 -7.28 11.22
N ASN A 189 -12.33 -7.24 12.37
CA ASN A 189 -13.77 -7.50 12.50
C ASN A 189 -14.68 -6.41 11.91
N LEU A 190 -14.14 -5.22 11.60
CA LEU A 190 -14.96 -4.10 11.16
C LEU A 190 -14.99 -3.91 9.65
N PHE A 191 -13.88 -4.14 8.95
CA PHE A 191 -13.77 -3.88 7.52
C PHE A 191 -12.62 -4.67 6.89
N ASP A 192 -12.75 -5.98 6.81
CA ASP A 192 -11.90 -6.87 5.98
C ASP A 192 -10.40 -6.49 6.01
N ASN A 193 -9.88 -6.24 7.25
CA ASN A 193 -8.53 -5.75 7.49
C ASN A 193 -7.55 -6.92 7.50
N GLN A 194 -7.38 -7.54 6.33
CA GLN A 194 -6.64 -8.79 6.16
C GLN A 194 -5.85 -8.81 4.85
N LEU A 195 -4.80 -9.63 4.84
CA LEU A 195 -4.12 -10.13 3.65
C LEU A 195 -4.45 -11.61 3.51
N LYS A 196 -4.88 -12.02 2.32
CA LYS A 196 -4.91 -13.42 1.91
C LYS A 196 -3.93 -13.63 0.79
N GLN A 197 -3.12 -14.67 0.91
CA GLN A 197 -2.17 -15.06 -0.12
C GLN A 197 -2.36 -16.51 -0.49
N GLU A 198 -2.42 -16.78 -1.77
CA GLU A 198 -2.35 -18.11 -2.35
C GLU A 198 -1.10 -18.23 -3.22
N THR A 199 -0.27 -19.22 -2.94
CA THR A 199 0.91 -19.55 -3.74
C THR A 199 0.71 -20.95 -4.28
N LEU A 200 0.77 -21.09 -5.60
CA LEU A 200 0.67 -22.36 -6.31
C LEU A 200 1.96 -22.62 -7.08
N MET A 201 2.41 -23.84 -7.07
CA MET A 201 3.49 -24.32 -7.93
C MET A 201 3.12 -25.70 -8.47
N ASP A 202 3.17 -25.80 -9.78
CA ASP A 202 3.07 -27.08 -10.47
C ASP A 202 4.33 -27.26 -11.32
N GLY A 203 4.93 -28.43 -11.27
CA GLY A 203 6.15 -28.70 -12.01
C GLY A 203 6.53 -30.17 -12.05
N TYR A 204 7.58 -30.42 -12.78
CA TYR A 204 8.21 -31.74 -12.79
C TYR A 204 9.71 -31.60 -12.56
N ARG A 205 10.26 -32.59 -11.89
CA ARG A 205 11.69 -32.76 -11.66
C ARG A 205 12.13 -34.08 -12.31
N ALA A 206 13.11 -34.01 -13.18
CA ALA A 206 13.55 -35.19 -13.93
C ALA A 206 15.03 -35.54 -13.64
N ASN A 207 15.31 -35.88 -12.39
CA ASN A 207 16.59 -36.50 -11.99
C ASN A 207 16.44 -38.03 -11.97
N LEU A 208 16.96 -38.74 -12.98
CA LEU A 208 16.93 -40.22 -13.07
C LEU A 208 15.52 -40.85 -12.96
N VAL A 209 14.58 -40.19 -12.29
CA VAL A 209 13.17 -40.55 -12.12
C VAL A 209 12.33 -39.27 -12.30
N HIS A 210 11.29 -39.36 -13.12
CA HIS A 210 10.35 -38.27 -13.33
C HIS A 210 9.45 -38.13 -12.11
N PHE A 211 9.41 -36.93 -11.49
CA PHE A 211 8.51 -36.60 -10.38
C PHE A 211 7.60 -35.45 -10.77
N ASP A 212 6.30 -35.65 -10.63
CA ASP A 212 5.35 -34.55 -10.62
C ASP A 212 5.38 -33.93 -9.22
N GLU A 213 5.63 -32.63 -9.14
CA GLU A 213 5.70 -31.88 -7.89
C GLU A 213 4.61 -30.80 -7.90
N ASN A 214 3.85 -30.70 -6.83
CA ASN A 214 2.92 -29.62 -6.62
C ASN A 214 3.07 -29.02 -5.21
N TYR A 215 2.98 -27.72 -5.13
CA TYR A 215 3.03 -26.99 -3.88
C TYR A 215 1.87 -25.99 -3.83
N ARG A 216 1.21 -25.92 -2.69
CA ARG A 216 0.16 -24.96 -2.42
C ARG A 216 0.35 -24.40 -1.03
N GLN A 217 0.35 -23.07 -0.92
CA GLN A 217 0.41 -22.36 0.34
C GLN A 217 -0.72 -21.35 0.40
N PHE A 218 -1.44 -21.38 1.50
CA PHE A 218 -2.47 -20.39 1.83
C PHE A 218 -2.03 -19.65 3.08
N ILE A 219 -1.96 -18.33 3.00
CA ILE A 219 -1.63 -17.45 4.12
C ILE A 219 -2.80 -16.49 4.33
N SER A 220 -3.23 -16.35 5.58
CA SER A 220 -4.15 -15.31 6.00
C SER A 220 -3.54 -14.54 7.16
N HIS A 221 -3.41 -13.22 7.01
CA HIS A 221 -2.96 -12.31 8.07
C HIS A 221 -4.09 -11.33 8.38
N GLU A 222 -4.49 -11.27 9.64
CA GLU A 222 -5.45 -10.30 10.16
C GLU A 222 -4.69 -9.22 10.94
N TYR A 223 -5.01 -7.94 10.70
CA TYR A 223 -4.30 -6.80 11.24
C TYR A 223 -5.13 -6.03 12.27
N ARG A 224 -4.53 -5.73 13.43
CA ARG A 224 -5.13 -4.91 14.48
C ARG A 224 -4.14 -3.89 15.00
N GLY A 225 -4.53 -2.63 15.00
CA GLY A 225 -3.64 -1.57 15.48
C GLY A 225 -4.30 -0.20 15.53
N ASN A 226 -3.51 0.79 15.86
CA ASN A 226 -3.95 2.18 15.81
C ASN A 226 -2.78 3.13 15.61
N ASN A 227 -3.06 4.30 15.05
CA ASN A 227 -2.13 5.40 14.96
C ASN A 227 -2.86 6.75 14.97
N PHE A 228 -2.09 7.85 14.94
CA PHE A 228 -2.60 9.21 14.96
C PHE A 228 -2.06 10.01 13.79
N ASN A 229 -2.92 10.91 13.24
CA ASN A 229 -2.47 11.97 12.35
C ASN A 229 -2.58 13.31 13.08
N LEU A 230 -1.53 14.11 13.00
CA LEU A 230 -1.50 15.49 13.49
C LEU A 230 -1.35 16.41 12.29
N GLY A 231 -2.15 17.47 12.26
CA GLY A 231 -2.16 18.42 11.17
C GLY A 231 -2.03 19.86 11.64
N LEU A 232 -1.36 20.65 10.82
CA LEU A 232 -1.27 22.10 10.96
C LEU A 232 -1.60 22.74 9.61
N LEU A 233 -2.31 23.86 9.63
CA LEU A 233 -2.59 24.67 8.45
C LEU A 233 -2.36 26.13 8.81
N TRP A 234 -1.65 26.85 7.91
CA TRP A 234 -1.32 28.24 8.04
C TRP A 234 -1.74 29.04 6.79
N HIS A 235 -2.56 30.04 7.00
CA HIS A 235 -2.96 31.01 5.98
C HIS A 235 -1.96 32.17 5.98
N ILE A 236 -0.87 32.05 5.23
CA ILE A 236 0.21 33.04 5.18
C ILE A 236 -0.26 34.34 4.57
N SER A 237 -1.06 34.24 3.52
CA SER A 237 -1.69 35.40 2.84
C SER A 237 -2.96 34.97 2.13
N LYS A 238 -3.64 35.91 1.50
CA LYS A 238 -4.82 35.61 0.66
C LYS A 238 -4.51 34.63 -0.48
N CYS A 239 -3.28 34.67 -1.01
CA CYS A 239 -2.88 33.85 -2.14
C CYS A 239 -2.11 32.59 -1.71
N LEU A 240 -1.45 32.57 -0.53
CA LEU A 240 -0.55 31.52 -0.11
C LEU A 240 -1.01 30.86 1.20
N LYS A 241 -1.16 29.54 1.16
CA LYS A 241 -1.38 28.70 2.33
C LYS A 241 -0.28 27.64 2.42
N ALA A 242 0.13 27.30 3.63
CA ALA A 242 1.04 26.20 3.92
C ALA A 242 0.37 25.23 4.90
N GLY A 243 0.82 24.00 4.90
CA GLY A 243 0.34 22.99 5.84
C GLY A 243 1.42 21.96 6.12
N ALA A 244 1.26 21.29 7.26
CA ALA A 244 2.09 20.14 7.64
C ALA A 244 1.21 19.03 8.19
N VAL A 245 1.66 17.79 8.03
CA VAL A 245 1.01 16.61 8.58
C VAL A 245 2.06 15.64 9.08
N ILE A 246 1.78 15.00 10.19
CA ILE A 246 2.58 13.90 10.75
C ILE A 246 1.62 12.75 11.01
N GLN A 247 1.98 11.57 10.51
CA GLN A 247 1.33 10.32 10.83
C GLN A 247 2.28 9.52 11.73
N THR A 248 1.83 9.18 12.93
CA THR A 248 2.64 8.42 13.87
C THR A 248 2.81 6.98 13.38
N ARG A 249 3.78 6.27 13.96
CA ARG A 249 4.00 4.85 13.71
C ARG A 249 2.70 4.07 13.94
N LEU A 250 2.43 3.12 13.07
CA LEU A 250 1.35 2.16 13.20
C LEU A 250 1.95 0.83 13.66
N ASN A 251 1.59 0.41 14.86
CA ASN A 251 1.92 -0.91 15.38
C ASN A 251 0.71 -1.82 15.19
N ASN A 252 0.84 -2.79 14.28
CA ASN A 252 -0.18 -3.78 14.01
C ASN A 252 0.19 -5.12 14.64
N MET A 253 -0.68 -5.62 15.47
CA MET A 253 -0.69 -7.03 15.86
C MET A 253 -1.24 -7.84 14.68
N ILE A 254 -0.59 -8.94 14.37
CA ILE A 254 -0.97 -9.84 13.28
C ILE A 254 -1.33 -11.19 13.86
N THR A 255 -2.51 -11.68 13.48
CA THR A 255 -2.89 -13.08 13.67
C THR A 255 -2.74 -13.78 12.31
N SER A 256 -1.92 -14.83 12.26
CA SER A 256 -1.57 -15.52 11.01
C SER A 256 -2.09 -16.95 11.02
N GLN A 257 -2.64 -17.37 9.88
CA GLN A 257 -2.91 -18.77 9.57
C GLN A 257 -2.17 -19.14 8.30
N ILE A 258 -1.32 -20.16 8.37
CA ILE A 258 -0.53 -20.66 7.25
C ILE A 258 -0.87 -22.12 7.03
N THR A 259 -1.25 -22.49 5.82
CA THR A 259 -1.50 -23.89 5.45
C THR A 259 -0.65 -24.21 4.24
N GLU A 260 0.18 -25.26 4.36
CA GLU A 260 1.07 -25.72 3.30
C GLU A 260 0.74 -27.17 2.92
N ILE A 261 0.74 -27.43 1.61
CA ILE A 261 0.54 -28.74 1.03
C ILE A 261 1.65 -28.95 0.00
N HIS A 262 2.46 -29.95 0.20
CA HIS A 262 3.52 -30.33 -0.72
C HIS A 262 3.29 -31.77 -1.19
N GLY A 263 2.91 -31.96 -2.44
CA GLY A 263 2.58 -33.25 -3.03
C GLY A 263 3.62 -33.71 -4.03
N PHE A 264 3.83 -35.05 -4.07
CA PHE A 264 4.71 -35.71 -5.02
C PHE A 264 3.99 -36.89 -5.65
N ASN A 265 4.05 -37.00 -6.98
CA ASN A 265 3.48 -38.13 -7.75
C ASN A 265 2.01 -38.44 -7.40
N GLY A 266 1.19 -37.41 -7.22
CA GLY A 266 -0.23 -37.54 -6.89
C GLY A 266 -0.53 -37.83 -5.41
N ASN A 267 0.49 -38.02 -4.56
CA ASN A 267 0.31 -38.12 -3.11
C ASN A 267 0.30 -36.72 -2.50
N THR A 268 -0.85 -36.28 -2.00
CA THR A 268 -0.99 -35.03 -1.27
C THR A 268 -1.14 -35.31 0.23
N PRO A 269 -0.20 -34.88 1.08
CA PRO A 269 -0.35 -35.04 2.53
C PRO A 269 -1.53 -34.19 3.02
N VAL A 270 -2.08 -34.58 4.17
CA VAL A 270 -3.13 -33.79 4.82
C VAL A 270 -2.52 -32.48 5.30
N PRO A 271 -3.08 -31.34 4.93
CA PRO A 271 -2.56 -30.04 5.35
C PRO A 271 -2.66 -29.88 6.88
N SER A 272 -1.59 -29.39 7.47
CA SER A 272 -1.58 -29.00 8.88
C SER A 272 -1.47 -27.49 8.97
N PRO A 273 -2.52 -26.78 9.42
CA PRO A 273 -2.43 -25.34 9.57
C PRO A 273 -1.48 -24.99 10.71
N ILE A 274 -0.60 -24.02 10.46
CA ILE A 274 0.24 -23.37 11.46
C ILE A 274 -0.44 -22.05 11.82
N ASN A 275 -0.81 -21.91 13.08
CA ASN A 275 -1.36 -20.66 13.58
C ASN A 275 -0.26 -19.91 14.36
N SER A 276 -0.11 -18.63 14.09
CA SER A 276 0.73 -17.72 14.88
C SER A 276 -0.13 -16.57 15.35
N ASP A 277 -0.16 -16.38 16.66
CA ASP A 277 -0.78 -15.22 17.29
C ASP A 277 0.33 -14.32 17.84
N ASN A 278 0.17 -13.01 17.75
CA ASN A 278 1.07 -11.99 18.31
C ASN A 278 2.32 -11.64 17.48
N ASP A 279 2.31 -11.88 16.18
CA ASP A 279 3.27 -11.21 15.32
C ASP A 279 2.99 -9.71 15.28
N ASN A 280 4.00 -8.90 15.04
CA ASN A 280 3.86 -7.44 15.03
C ASN A 280 4.48 -6.82 13.78
N LEU A 281 3.66 -6.02 13.05
CA LEU A 281 4.09 -5.21 11.92
C LEU A 281 4.16 -3.74 12.34
N GLU A 282 5.36 -3.18 12.43
CA GLU A 282 5.59 -1.78 12.73
C GLU A 282 5.75 -0.99 11.42
N ILE A 283 4.68 -0.32 10.96
CA ILE A 283 4.75 0.62 9.84
C ILE A 283 5.26 1.97 10.38
N PRO A 284 6.35 2.53 9.80
CA PRO A 284 7.02 3.69 10.35
C PRO A 284 6.20 4.98 10.25
N MET A 285 6.68 6.00 10.94
CA MET A 285 6.16 7.35 10.90
C MET A 285 6.35 7.94 9.49
N SER A 286 5.38 8.75 9.07
CA SER A 286 5.49 9.61 7.91
C SER A 286 5.19 11.05 8.25
N TRP A 287 5.76 11.97 7.48
CA TRP A 287 5.47 13.40 7.61
C TRP A 287 5.43 14.07 6.24
N GLY A 288 4.80 15.22 6.17
CA GLY A 288 4.75 15.98 4.93
C GLY A 288 4.46 17.45 5.14
N ILE A 289 4.88 18.24 4.16
CA ILE A 289 4.58 19.67 4.05
C ILE A 289 3.92 19.94 2.71
N GLY A 290 3.03 20.92 2.68
CA GLY A 290 2.33 21.28 1.46
C GLY A 290 2.13 22.78 1.33
N PHE A 291 2.01 23.23 0.09
CA PHE A 291 1.78 24.61 -0.26
C PHE A 291 0.65 24.71 -1.29
N ARG A 292 -0.17 25.74 -1.14
CA ARG A 292 -1.18 26.12 -2.14
C ARG A 292 -1.01 27.59 -2.50
N TYR A 293 -0.79 27.86 -3.77
CA TYR A 293 -0.70 29.20 -4.31
C TYR A 293 -1.88 29.50 -5.23
N LEU A 294 -2.58 30.60 -4.97
CA LEU A 294 -3.66 31.11 -5.83
C LEU A 294 -3.03 32.00 -6.89
N LEU A 295 -2.88 31.48 -8.12
CA LEU A 295 -2.28 32.19 -9.24
C LEU A 295 -3.25 33.26 -9.77
N PHE A 296 -4.52 32.88 -9.92
CA PHE A 296 -5.65 33.76 -10.26
C PHE A 296 -6.86 33.32 -9.40
N ASP A 297 -7.92 34.13 -9.34
CA ASP A 297 -9.11 33.82 -8.53
C ASP A 297 -9.70 32.42 -8.76
N ASN A 298 -9.46 31.88 -9.93
CA ASN A 298 -9.99 30.59 -10.37
C ASN A 298 -8.92 29.54 -10.68
N TRP A 299 -7.63 29.84 -10.45
CA TRP A 299 -6.53 28.91 -10.73
C TRP A 299 -5.60 28.75 -9.53
N LYS A 300 -5.50 27.53 -9.01
CA LYS A 300 -4.68 27.17 -7.85
C LYS A 300 -3.56 26.22 -8.29
N LEU A 301 -2.37 26.43 -7.77
CA LEU A 301 -1.23 25.53 -7.86
C LEU A 301 -0.99 24.90 -6.48
N LEU A 302 -0.68 23.62 -6.45
CA LEU A 302 -0.42 22.86 -5.24
C LEU A 302 0.91 22.10 -5.36
N MET A 303 1.61 22.01 -4.25
CA MET A 303 2.84 21.25 -4.15
C MET A 303 2.91 20.63 -2.75
N ASP A 304 3.08 19.31 -2.68
CA ASP A 304 3.31 18.58 -1.43
C ASP A 304 4.63 17.83 -1.52
N PHE A 305 5.32 17.76 -0.40
CA PHE A 305 6.43 16.85 -0.14
C PHE A 305 6.07 15.94 1.01
N ARG A 306 6.33 14.63 0.87
CA ARG A 306 6.15 13.65 1.94
C ARG A 306 7.37 12.75 2.06
N GLU A 307 7.62 12.31 3.28
CA GLU A 307 8.64 11.31 3.61
C GLU A 307 8.04 10.20 4.45
N ILE A 308 8.35 8.97 4.08
CA ILE A 308 8.04 7.78 4.87
C ILE A 308 9.35 7.13 5.27
N GLN A 309 9.56 6.92 6.56
CA GLN A 309 10.80 6.37 7.12
C GLN A 309 10.86 4.84 6.94
N TRP A 310 10.83 4.36 5.70
CA TRP A 310 10.78 2.93 5.39
C TRP A 310 11.96 2.13 5.94
N GLU A 311 13.11 2.73 6.20
CA GLU A 311 14.24 2.09 6.90
C GLU A 311 13.84 1.50 8.26
N LYS A 312 12.78 2.05 8.88
CA LYS A 312 12.26 1.65 10.20
C LYS A 312 11.11 0.65 10.13
N LEU A 313 10.75 0.16 8.94
CA LEU A 313 9.74 -0.89 8.79
C LEU A 313 10.25 -2.19 9.43
N ARG A 314 9.49 -2.76 10.37
CA ARG A 314 9.87 -3.95 11.13
C ARG A 314 8.72 -4.93 11.21
N TYR A 315 9.08 -6.21 11.08
CA TYR A 315 8.21 -7.33 11.41
C TYR A 315 8.87 -8.12 12.52
N LYS A 316 8.12 -8.40 13.58
CA LYS A 316 8.57 -9.23 14.70
C LYS A 316 7.64 -10.41 14.80
N ASN A 317 8.20 -11.61 14.79
CA ASN A 317 7.44 -12.82 15.10
C ASN A 317 7.28 -12.99 16.62
N SER A 318 6.47 -13.97 17.02
CA SER A 318 6.22 -14.31 18.42
C SER A 318 7.48 -14.63 19.26
N ASP A 319 8.57 -15.02 18.60
CA ASP A 319 9.87 -15.32 19.25
C ASP A 319 10.75 -14.07 19.38
N GLU A 320 10.19 -12.85 19.18
CA GLU A 320 10.87 -11.55 19.19
C GLU A 320 12.02 -11.43 18.15
N THR A 321 12.20 -12.41 17.27
CA THR A 321 13.15 -12.28 16.19
C THR A 321 12.65 -11.26 15.16
N THR A 322 13.44 -10.22 14.94
CA THR A 322 13.10 -9.21 13.94
C THR A 322 13.39 -9.76 12.57
N GLN A 323 12.35 -10.02 11.78
CA GLN A 323 12.48 -10.34 10.38
C GLN A 323 12.19 -9.09 9.55
N TYR A 324 12.99 -8.86 8.53
CA TYR A 324 12.71 -7.80 7.56
C TYR A 324 11.71 -8.33 6.54
N ILE A 325 10.57 -7.63 6.40
CA ILE A 325 9.45 -8.02 5.52
C ILE A 325 9.87 -8.15 4.04
N SER A 326 11.01 -7.62 3.69
CA SER A 326 11.43 -7.52 2.30
C SER A 326 12.08 -8.77 1.71
N GLY A 327 12.19 -9.91 2.42
CA GLY A 327 12.94 -11.08 1.90
C GLY A 327 14.38 -10.76 1.45
N ILE A 328 14.78 -9.49 1.58
CA ILE A 328 16.06 -8.95 1.18
C ILE A 328 17.00 -9.13 2.38
N SER A 329 18.10 -9.82 2.15
CA SER A 329 19.19 -10.05 3.11
C SER A 329 19.51 -8.78 3.91
N GLU A 330 19.99 -8.96 5.15
CA GLU A 330 20.40 -7.93 6.11
C GLU A 330 21.37 -6.86 5.55
N THR A 331 21.89 -7.04 4.34
CA THR A 331 22.90 -6.19 3.71
C THR A 331 22.38 -5.08 2.81
N ASN A 332 21.07 -5.00 2.55
CA ASN A 332 20.53 -3.96 1.69
C ASN A 332 20.00 -2.80 2.54
N GLU A 333 20.60 -1.65 2.37
CA GLU A 333 20.18 -0.39 2.95
C GLU A 333 18.76 -0.08 2.49
N LYS A 334 17.80 -0.15 3.42
CA LYS A 334 16.47 0.38 3.21
C LYS A 334 16.58 1.88 3.20
N LEU A 335 16.08 2.52 2.17
CA LEU A 335 16.07 3.97 2.09
C LEU A 335 14.70 4.52 2.45
N ASP A 336 14.72 5.70 3.06
CA ASP A 336 13.50 6.47 3.28
C ASP A 336 12.91 6.89 1.93
N VAL A 337 11.59 6.85 1.84
CA VAL A 337 10.87 7.19 0.62
C VAL A 337 10.48 8.66 0.63
N HIS A 338 10.95 9.41 -0.35
CA HIS A 338 10.60 10.80 -0.57
C HIS A 338 9.63 10.93 -1.75
N MET A 339 8.54 11.64 -1.56
CA MET A 339 7.49 11.80 -2.57
C MET A 339 7.23 13.28 -2.82
N PHE A 340 7.26 13.65 -4.09
CA PHE A 340 6.95 14.99 -4.58
C PHE A 340 5.66 14.95 -5.38
N TYR A 341 4.73 15.84 -5.07
CA TYR A 341 3.45 15.94 -5.71
C TYR A 341 3.21 17.35 -6.21
N PHE A 342 2.70 17.46 -7.42
CA PHE A 342 2.34 18.73 -8.04
C PHE A 342 0.92 18.64 -8.57
N GLY A 343 0.11 19.67 -8.29
CA GLY A 343 -1.28 19.73 -8.70
C GLY A 343 -1.67 21.10 -9.22
N SER A 344 -2.58 21.11 -10.15
CA SER A 344 -3.19 22.32 -10.74
C SER A 344 -4.70 22.15 -10.73
N VAL A 345 -5.40 23.16 -10.23
CA VAL A 345 -6.88 23.21 -10.17
C VAL A 345 -7.35 24.46 -10.87
N TYR A 346 -8.17 24.27 -11.88
CA TYR A 346 -8.88 25.35 -12.55
C TYR A 346 -10.38 25.24 -12.34
N GLN A 347 -10.99 26.25 -11.71
CA GLN A 347 -12.42 26.33 -11.51
C GLN A 347 -13.04 27.25 -12.55
N SER A 348 -13.96 26.74 -13.37
CA SER A 348 -14.65 27.57 -14.37
C SER A 348 -15.50 28.65 -13.70
N LYS A 349 -15.46 29.88 -14.26
CA LYS A 349 -16.36 30.95 -13.86
C LYS A 349 -17.77 30.78 -14.43
N HIS A 350 -17.92 29.91 -15.45
CA HIS A 350 -19.23 29.64 -16.04
C HIS A 350 -19.94 28.58 -15.19
N VAL A 351 -20.99 28.97 -14.53
CA VAL A 351 -21.87 28.08 -13.77
C VAL A 351 -22.89 27.48 -14.75
N MET A 352 -22.81 26.18 -14.96
CA MET A 352 -23.84 25.43 -15.67
C MET A 352 -25.02 25.28 -14.72
N LYS A 353 -26.13 25.98 -14.99
CA LYS A 353 -27.39 26.03 -14.24
C LYS A 353 -27.38 25.66 -12.72
N PHE A 354 -26.68 24.61 -12.32
CA PHE A 354 -26.61 24.11 -10.94
C PHE A 354 -25.18 23.75 -10.44
N PHE A 355 -24.19 23.65 -11.34
CA PHE A 355 -22.85 23.19 -11.04
C PHE A 355 -21.77 24.08 -11.65
N ALA A 356 -20.68 24.29 -10.92
CA ALA A 356 -19.45 24.89 -11.41
C ALA A 356 -18.45 23.78 -11.77
N PRO A 357 -18.00 23.67 -13.03
CA PRO A 357 -16.98 22.70 -13.42
C PRO A 357 -15.62 23.05 -12.81
N VAL A 358 -14.92 22.02 -12.35
CA VAL A 358 -13.55 22.11 -11.82
C VAL A 358 -12.69 21.10 -12.57
N PHE A 359 -11.62 21.57 -13.18
CA PHE A 359 -10.64 20.73 -13.88
C PHE A 359 -9.38 20.58 -13.03
N ARG A 360 -8.84 19.39 -12.99
CA ARG A 360 -7.66 19.05 -12.18
C ARG A 360 -6.67 18.26 -13.00
N MET A 361 -5.39 18.54 -12.77
CA MET A 361 -4.27 17.81 -13.34
C MET A 361 -3.16 17.75 -12.32
N GLY A 362 -2.46 16.62 -12.24
CA GLY A 362 -1.37 16.45 -11.31
C GLY A 362 -0.33 15.46 -11.77
N PHE A 363 0.80 15.52 -11.10
CA PHE A 363 1.94 14.66 -11.33
C PHE A 363 2.57 14.31 -9.98
N SER A 364 3.10 13.08 -9.85
CA SER A 364 3.95 12.72 -8.73
C SER A 364 5.20 11.99 -9.18
N CYS A 365 6.24 12.15 -8.37
CA CYS A 365 7.49 11.43 -8.48
C CYS A 365 7.88 10.98 -7.06
N CYS A 366 8.20 9.71 -6.92
CA CYS A 366 8.65 9.11 -5.69
C CYS A 366 10.09 8.64 -5.88
N THR A 367 10.96 8.97 -4.92
CA THR A 367 12.30 8.37 -4.92
C THR A 367 12.18 6.91 -4.54
N ASP A 368 13.20 6.17 -4.91
CA ASP A 368 13.30 4.73 -4.72
C ASP A 368 12.99 4.25 -3.30
N ARG A 369 12.37 3.07 -3.23
CA ARG A 369 12.06 2.35 -1.99
C ARG A 369 13.21 1.42 -1.53
N GLY A 370 14.46 1.74 -1.87
CA GLY A 370 15.63 0.96 -1.45
C GLY A 370 15.93 -0.28 -2.31
N MET A 371 15.64 -0.23 -3.59
CA MET A 371 15.91 -1.30 -4.55
C MET A 371 17.21 -1.09 -5.32
N ILE A 372 17.81 -2.17 -5.83
CA ILE A 372 19.19 -2.17 -6.40
C ILE A 372 19.31 -1.37 -7.70
N HIS A 373 18.22 -1.14 -8.43
CA HIS A 373 18.15 -0.32 -9.64
C HIS A 373 16.78 0.35 -9.73
N PRO A 374 16.63 1.53 -9.12
CA PRO A 374 15.34 2.16 -9.03
C PRO A 374 15.07 3.08 -10.22
N GLU A 375 14.05 2.76 -10.96
CA GLU A 375 13.33 3.81 -11.67
C GLU A 375 12.38 4.50 -10.68
N PRO A 376 12.33 5.84 -10.64
CA PRO A 376 11.42 6.54 -9.74
C PRO A 376 9.96 6.21 -10.07
N ASP A 377 9.18 5.90 -9.06
CA ASP A 377 7.73 5.74 -9.22
C ASP A 377 7.13 7.06 -9.70
N THR A 378 6.39 7.00 -10.79
CA THR A 378 5.78 8.19 -11.37
C THR A 378 4.29 8.01 -11.57
N SER A 379 3.53 9.09 -11.42
CA SER A 379 2.12 9.09 -11.77
C SER A 379 1.66 10.39 -12.42
N ILE A 380 0.65 10.27 -13.27
CA ILE A 380 -0.05 11.41 -13.87
C ILE A 380 -1.54 11.26 -13.57
N GLY A 381 -2.15 12.33 -13.07
CA GLY A 381 -3.55 12.38 -12.70
C GLY A 381 -4.34 13.44 -13.49
N PHE A 382 -5.61 13.13 -13.76
CA PHE A 382 -6.58 14.05 -14.35
C PHE A 382 -7.91 13.92 -13.61
N GLY A 383 -8.66 15.02 -13.53
CA GLY A 383 -9.97 14.97 -12.87
C GLY A 383 -10.92 16.06 -13.27
N LEU A 384 -12.20 15.71 -13.12
CA LEU A 384 -13.34 16.59 -13.32
C LEU A 384 -14.17 16.63 -12.05
N GLY A 385 -14.50 17.85 -11.60
CA GLY A 385 -15.44 18.09 -10.51
C GLY A 385 -16.64 18.89 -10.99
N LEU A 386 -17.80 18.55 -10.48
CA LEU A 386 -19.04 19.32 -10.60
C LEU A 386 -19.44 19.75 -9.20
N VAL A 387 -19.16 21.03 -8.88
CA VAL A 387 -19.42 21.61 -7.56
C VAL A 387 -20.77 22.32 -7.57
N GLY A 388 -21.72 21.79 -6.81
CA GLY A 388 -23.05 22.36 -6.68
C GLY A 388 -23.30 22.97 -5.30
N LYS A 389 -24.51 23.49 -5.08
CA LYS A 389 -24.89 24.07 -3.79
C LYS A 389 -24.91 23.03 -2.66
N ASN A 390 -25.49 21.88 -2.92
CA ASN A 390 -25.68 20.80 -1.94
C ASN A 390 -25.00 19.49 -2.33
N LEU A 391 -24.66 19.31 -3.59
CA LEU A 391 -24.08 18.07 -4.12
C LEU A 391 -22.83 18.39 -4.95
N ASP A 392 -21.73 17.72 -4.62
CA ASP A 392 -20.53 17.68 -5.44
C ASP A 392 -20.32 16.27 -5.99
N VAL A 393 -19.92 16.21 -7.23
CA VAL A 393 -19.50 14.97 -7.90
C VAL A 393 -18.07 15.18 -8.40
N ASN A 394 -17.16 14.28 -8.01
CA ASN A 394 -15.79 14.34 -8.50
C ASN A 394 -15.42 13.00 -9.13
N ILE A 395 -14.70 13.06 -10.24
CA ILE A 395 -14.12 11.92 -10.93
C ILE A 395 -12.63 12.20 -11.08
N GLY A 396 -11.80 11.26 -10.70
CA GLY A 396 -10.34 11.30 -10.85
C GLY A 396 -9.86 10.05 -11.57
N TYR A 397 -8.89 10.23 -12.45
CA TYR A 397 -8.14 9.18 -13.11
C TYR A 397 -6.66 9.38 -12.81
N GLN A 398 -5.91 8.30 -12.54
CA GLN A 398 -4.47 8.31 -12.39
C GLN A 398 -3.86 7.10 -13.09
N TYR A 399 -2.84 7.35 -13.89
CA TYR A 399 -1.93 6.34 -14.39
C TYR A 399 -0.68 6.34 -13.51
N GLN A 400 -0.32 5.16 -12.98
CA GLN A 400 0.84 4.95 -12.13
C GLN A 400 1.77 3.93 -12.78
N ARG A 401 3.06 4.21 -12.76
CA ARG A 401 4.11 3.27 -13.15
C ARG A 401 5.12 3.18 -12.00
N TYR A 402 5.41 1.97 -11.56
CA TYR A 402 6.41 1.69 -10.54
C TYR A 402 7.04 0.32 -10.76
N GLU A 403 8.19 0.11 -10.14
CA GLU A 403 8.91 -1.14 -10.17
C GLU A 403 8.96 -1.73 -8.76
N ASP A 404 8.97 -3.05 -8.68
CA ASP A 404 9.09 -3.79 -7.44
C ASP A 404 10.00 -5.00 -7.66
N ILE A 405 10.79 -5.35 -6.65
CA ILE A 405 11.61 -6.56 -6.65
C ILE A 405 10.88 -7.59 -5.81
N SER A 406 10.39 -8.64 -6.45
CA SER A 406 9.64 -9.68 -5.74
C SER A 406 10.51 -10.73 -5.08
N GLN A 407 11.73 -10.95 -5.58
CA GLN A 407 12.64 -11.93 -5.01
C GLN A 407 14.09 -11.62 -5.34
N LYS A 408 14.95 -11.69 -4.33
CA LYS A 408 16.39 -11.73 -4.47
C LYS A 408 16.90 -13.02 -3.85
N THR A 409 17.19 -14.03 -4.67
CA THR A 409 17.92 -15.20 -4.20
C THR A 409 19.37 -15.08 -4.60
N THR A 410 20.28 -15.39 -3.68
CA THR A 410 21.73 -15.28 -3.91
C THR A 410 22.24 -16.21 -5.02
N GLN A 411 21.51 -17.26 -5.35
CA GLN A 411 21.87 -18.24 -6.39
C GLN A 411 20.97 -18.21 -7.62
N ALA A 412 19.67 -17.90 -7.48
CA ALA A 412 18.69 -18.05 -8.56
C ALA A 412 18.42 -16.78 -9.38
N GLY A 413 18.95 -15.60 -9.00
CA GLY A 413 18.72 -14.34 -9.69
C GLY A 413 17.70 -13.44 -9.01
N THR A 414 17.42 -12.29 -9.61
CA THR A 414 16.45 -11.31 -9.13
C THR A 414 15.25 -11.28 -10.07
N LEU A 415 14.06 -11.33 -9.50
CA LEU A 415 12.81 -11.13 -10.24
C LEU A 415 12.36 -9.68 -10.08
N GLN A 416 12.41 -8.92 -11.17
CA GLN A 416 11.94 -7.53 -11.25
C GLN A 416 10.54 -7.48 -11.82
N ASN A 417 9.65 -6.76 -11.15
CA ASN A 417 8.27 -6.58 -11.60
C ASN A 417 8.04 -5.14 -12.00
N HIS A 418 7.57 -4.97 -13.23
CA HIS A 418 7.10 -3.69 -13.74
C HIS A 418 5.58 -3.62 -13.55
N ILE A 419 5.12 -2.66 -12.77
CA ILE A 419 3.72 -2.53 -12.41
C ILE A 419 3.14 -1.29 -13.09
N ARG A 420 2.03 -1.50 -13.80
CA ARG A 420 1.21 -0.45 -14.40
C ARG A 420 -0.17 -0.49 -13.77
N ASN A 421 -0.59 0.62 -13.20
CA ASN A 421 -1.86 0.72 -12.53
C ASN A 421 -2.67 1.88 -13.12
N ASN A 422 -3.89 1.58 -13.56
CA ASN A 422 -4.87 2.57 -14.01
C ASN A 422 -5.95 2.65 -12.94
N VAL A 423 -6.09 3.80 -12.31
CA VAL A 423 -7.03 4.01 -11.21
C VAL A 423 -8.08 5.03 -11.63
N ILE A 424 -9.33 4.71 -11.37
CA ILE A 424 -10.46 5.63 -11.49
C ILE A 424 -11.15 5.70 -10.13
N GLU A 425 -11.36 6.91 -9.63
CA GLU A 425 -12.15 7.14 -8.44
C GLU A 425 -13.29 8.10 -8.71
N VAL A 426 -14.42 7.86 -8.06
CA VAL A 426 -15.59 8.74 -8.10
C VAL A 426 -16.02 9.03 -6.68
N SER A 427 -16.34 10.30 -6.37
CA SER A 427 -16.93 10.64 -5.08
C SER A 427 -18.20 11.46 -5.23
N LEU A 428 -19.09 11.26 -4.27
CA LEU A 428 -20.33 11.99 -4.10
C LEU A 428 -20.32 12.60 -2.70
N THR A 429 -20.40 13.95 -2.64
CA THR A 429 -20.46 14.69 -1.37
C THR A 429 -21.78 15.44 -1.28
N TYR A 430 -22.57 15.13 -0.27
CA TYR A 430 -23.79 15.85 0.03
C TYR A 430 -23.60 16.80 1.22
N ARG A 431 -23.93 18.09 1.04
CA ARG A 431 -23.92 19.11 2.08
C ARG A 431 -25.32 19.34 2.57
N PHE A 432 -25.51 19.22 3.88
CA PHE A 432 -26.79 19.51 4.52
C PHE A 432 -27.05 21.02 4.52
N LYS A 433 -28.30 21.40 4.40
CA LYS A 433 -28.70 22.80 4.57
C LYS A 433 -28.52 23.18 6.05
N LYS A 434 -28.01 24.40 6.29
CA LYS A 434 -28.09 25.02 7.62
C LYS A 434 -29.53 25.30 7.98
#